data_06c1ee47666b0b5ce81bed453a70cff8
#
_entry.id   06c1ee47666b0b5ce81bed453a70cff8
#
_cell.length_a   1.000
_cell.length_b   1.000
_cell.length_c   1.000
_cell.angle_alpha   90.00
_cell.angle_beta   90.00
_cell.angle_gamma   90.00
#
_symmetry.space_group_name_H-M   'P 1'
#
loop_
_entity.id
_entity.type
_entity.pdbx_description
1 polymer ?
#
loop_
_entity_poly.entity_id
_entity_poly.type
_entity_poly.pdbx_seq_one_letter_code
_entity_poly.pdbx_strand_id
1 'polypeptide(L)'
;MQERYYDYMLRRYREDRMENTINNSQKSIWVTFRKEGIHKYPAALDDPKLATGDDMDVSFLGYPHRHIFHFRVRIEVFHDDRDIEFIQFKRWLEKLYNDSDGAVLVLDYKSCEMIADDLYSQISAKFPGRFVEIDVSEDGENGSFIKY
;
A
#
# COMPACT_ATOMS: atom_id res chain seq x y z
N MET A 1 29.24 16.34 -44.45
CA MET A 1 28.13 15.40 -44.74
C MET A 1 28.12 14.23 -43.76
N GLN A 2 29.26 13.67 -43.45
CA GLN A 2 29.40 12.52 -42.56
C GLN A 2 28.98 12.80 -41.09
N GLU A 3 29.32 13.96 -40.54
CA GLU A 3 28.94 14.39 -39.20
C GLU A 3 27.41 14.50 -39.03
N ARG A 4 26.70 15.06 -40.02
CA ARG A 4 25.23 15.20 -39.96
C ARG A 4 24.50 13.85 -39.99
N TYR A 5 25.04 12.89 -40.73
CA TYR A 5 24.48 11.55 -40.78
C TYR A 5 24.66 10.81 -39.45
N TYR A 6 25.85 10.93 -38.86
CA TYR A 6 26.17 10.32 -37.56
C TYR A 6 25.29 10.89 -36.45
N ASP A 7 25.12 12.21 -36.38
CA ASP A 7 24.24 12.87 -35.43
C ASP A 7 22.78 12.44 -35.58
N TYR A 8 22.32 12.31 -36.83
CA TYR A 8 20.99 11.81 -37.13
C TYR A 8 20.80 10.37 -36.63
N MET A 9 21.74 9.49 -36.87
CA MET A 9 21.69 8.11 -36.44
C MET A 9 21.74 7.97 -34.92
N LEU A 10 22.57 8.77 -34.25
CA LEU A 10 22.63 8.79 -32.78
C LEU A 10 21.29 9.26 -32.16
N ARG A 11 20.68 10.28 -32.76
CA ARG A 11 19.39 10.77 -32.30
C ARG A 11 18.33 9.71 -32.48
N ARG A 12 18.23 9.06 -33.63
CA ARG A 12 17.27 7.95 -33.86
C ARG A 12 17.49 6.80 -32.88
N TYR A 13 18.72 6.40 -32.66
CA TYR A 13 19.06 5.35 -31.71
C TYR A 13 18.60 5.71 -30.29
N ARG A 14 18.78 6.96 -29.86
CA ARG A 14 18.34 7.46 -28.56
C ARG A 14 16.82 7.47 -28.45
N GLU A 15 16.14 7.93 -29.49
CA GLU A 15 14.68 7.96 -29.57
C GLU A 15 14.10 6.54 -29.51
N ASP A 16 14.63 5.63 -30.32
CA ASP A 16 14.19 4.22 -30.34
C ASP A 16 14.43 3.53 -29.00
N ARG A 17 15.58 3.78 -28.39
CA ARG A 17 15.90 3.24 -27.07
C ARG A 17 14.99 3.79 -25.98
N MET A 18 14.69 5.08 -26.03
CA MET A 18 13.79 5.73 -25.09
C MET A 18 12.37 5.19 -25.24
N GLU A 19 11.86 5.08 -26.46
CA GLU A 19 10.55 4.52 -26.77
C GLU A 19 10.44 3.07 -26.28
N ASN A 20 11.46 2.24 -26.54
CA ASN A 20 11.51 0.87 -26.07
C ASN A 20 11.52 0.79 -24.52
N THR A 21 12.24 1.69 -23.86
CA THR A 21 12.25 1.79 -22.40
C THR A 21 10.87 2.17 -21.87
N ILE A 22 10.20 3.12 -22.47
CA ILE A 22 8.83 3.53 -22.10
C ILE A 22 7.86 2.37 -22.28
N ASN A 23 7.90 1.68 -23.42
CA ASN A 23 7.00 0.58 -23.74
C ASN A 23 7.19 -0.64 -22.84
N ASN A 24 8.39 -0.86 -22.32
CA ASN A 24 8.72 -1.94 -21.40
C ASN A 24 8.69 -1.52 -19.92
N SER A 25 8.32 -0.29 -19.62
CA SER A 25 8.22 0.16 -18.23
C SER A 25 7.05 -0.48 -17.50
N GLN A 26 7.26 -0.84 -16.24
CA GLN A 26 6.20 -1.26 -15.35
C GLN A 26 5.59 -0.01 -14.70
N LYS A 27 4.30 0.16 -14.85
CA LYS A 27 3.58 1.32 -14.36
C LYS A 27 2.56 0.95 -13.32
N SER A 28 2.41 1.80 -12.33
CA SER A 28 1.38 1.67 -11.30
C SER A 28 0.83 3.05 -10.94
N ILE A 29 -0.39 3.05 -10.44
CA ILE A 29 -0.95 4.21 -9.73
C ILE A 29 -0.89 3.94 -8.24
N TRP A 30 -1.01 4.97 -7.44
CA TRP A 30 -1.07 4.84 -5.99
C TRP A 30 -2.05 5.84 -5.39
N VAL A 31 -2.65 5.44 -4.28
CA VAL A 31 -3.56 6.29 -3.50
C VAL A 31 -3.25 6.13 -2.01
N THR A 32 -3.63 7.13 -1.24
CA THR A 32 -3.56 7.09 0.22
C THR A 32 -4.91 7.43 0.82
N PHE A 33 -5.21 6.81 1.96
CA PHE A 33 -6.37 7.16 2.78
C PHE A 33 -6.10 6.83 4.24
N ARG A 34 -6.96 7.27 5.13
CA ARG A 34 -6.84 7.08 6.57
C ARG A 34 -8.13 6.57 7.15
N LYS A 35 -8.04 5.72 8.15
CA LYS A 35 -9.16 5.23 8.94
C LYS A 35 -8.77 5.12 10.41
N GLU A 36 -9.62 5.60 11.27
CA GLU A 36 -9.47 5.39 12.70
C GLU A 36 -9.88 3.97 13.06
N GLY A 37 -9.11 3.30 13.91
CA GLY A 37 -9.38 1.93 14.30
C GLY A 37 -8.89 1.59 15.70
N ILE A 38 -9.48 0.57 16.29
CA ILE A 38 -9.09 0.01 17.58
C ILE A 38 -8.67 -1.44 17.38
N HIS A 39 -7.51 -1.79 17.92
CA HIS A 39 -7.03 -3.17 17.97
C HIS A 39 -6.31 -3.44 19.28
N LYS A 40 -5.93 -4.70 19.50
CA LYS A 40 -5.14 -5.16 20.64
C LYS A 40 -4.27 -6.34 20.24
N TYR A 41 -3.21 -6.54 21.00
CA TYR A 41 -2.37 -7.72 20.84
C TYR A 41 -2.26 -8.45 22.19
N PRO A 42 -3.20 -9.36 22.50
CA PRO A 42 -3.29 -9.98 23.84
C PRO A 42 -2.03 -10.72 24.29
N ALA A 43 -1.29 -11.33 23.35
CA ALA A 43 -0.04 -12.03 23.65
C ALA A 43 1.03 -11.13 24.24
N ALA A 44 0.96 -9.81 24.03
CA ALA A 44 1.92 -8.87 24.59
C ALA A 44 1.92 -8.84 26.12
N LEU A 45 0.83 -9.23 26.76
CA LEU A 45 0.73 -9.28 28.23
C LEU A 45 1.52 -10.43 28.83
N ASP A 46 1.66 -11.54 28.11
CA ASP A 46 2.22 -12.79 28.61
C ASP A 46 3.58 -13.15 27.98
N ASP A 47 3.92 -12.57 26.81
CA ASP A 47 5.19 -12.82 26.15
C ASP A 47 6.32 -12.05 26.84
N PRO A 48 7.30 -12.72 27.44
CA PRO A 48 8.42 -12.05 28.13
C PRO A 48 9.31 -11.24 27.19
N LYS A 49 9.25 -11.45 25.89
CA LYS A 49 9.95 -10.61 24.91
C LYS A 49 9.30 -9.24 24.73
N LEU A 50 8.03 -9.12 25.08
CA LEU A 50 7.23 -7.91 24.96
C LEU A 50 6.91 -7.29 26.31
N ALA A 51 6.56 -8.10 27.29
CA ALA A 51 6.39 -7.72 28.70
C ALA A 51 7.72 -7.82 29.45
N THR A 52 8.66 -6.95 29.10
CA THR A 52 10.04 -7.00 29.58
C THR A 52 10.24 -6.36 30.95
N GLY A 53 9.32 -5.51 31.39
CA GLY A 53 9.38 -4.81 32.67
C GLY A 53 10.45 -3.72 32.74
N ASP A 54 11.00 -3.27 31.62
CA ASP A 54 12.01 -2.24 31.48
C ASP A 54 11.57 -1.17 30.45
N ASP A 55 12.51 -0.36 29.95
CA ASP A 55 12.26 0.69 28.97
C ASP A 55 11.87 0.17 27.57
N MET A 56 12.05 -1.14 27.32
CA MET A 56 11.63 -1.80 26.10
C MET A 56 10.25 -2.46 26.22
N ASP A 57 9.60 -2.40 27.37
CA ASP A 57 8.31 -3.03 27.62
C ASP A 57 7.22 -2.45 26.72
N VAL A 58 6.51 -3.34 26.02
CA VAL A 58 5.38 -2.99 25.15
C VAL A 58 4.13 -3.80 25.53
N SER A 59 4.03 -4.26 26.76
CA SER A 59 2.88 -5.05 27.25
C SER A 59 1.55 -4.31 27.14
N PHE A 60 1.56 -2.98 27.11
CA PHE A 60 0.39 -2.14 26.90
C PHE A 60 -0.34 -2.45 25.56
N LEU A 61 0.35 -3.01 24.59
CA LEU A 61 -0.26 -3.46 23.32
C LEU A 61 -1.32 -4.55 23.52
N GLY A 62 -1.29 -5.23 24.66
CA GLY A 62 -2.28 -6.25 25.01
C GLY A 62 -3.67 -5.69 25.32
N TYR A 63 -3.76 -4.41 25.61
CA TYR A 63 -5.04 -3.73 25.84
C TYR A 63 -5.55 -3.07 24.58
N PRO A 64 -6.88 -2.90 24.41
CA PRO A 64 -7.43 -2.17 23.29
C PRO A 64 -6.83 -0.77 23.23
N HIS A 65 -6.34 -0.40 22.05
CA HIS A 65 -5.75 0.91 21.81
C HIS A 65 -6.14 1.41 20.42
N ARG A 66 -6.12 2.71 20.25
CA ARG A 66 -6.67 3.41 19.11
C ARG A 66 -5.56 4.06 18.31
N HIS A 67 -5.65 3.93 16.99
CA HIS A 67 -4.76 4.57 16.04
C HIS A 67 -5.54 5.19 14.90
N ILE A 68 -4.91 6.15 14.23
CA ILE A 68 -5.27 6.52 12.87
C ILE A 68 -4.42 5.65 11.95
N PHE A 69 -5.04 4.66 11.32
CA PHE A 69 -4.37 3.81 10.35
C PHE A 69 -4.22 4.55 9.03
N HIS A 70 -3.00 4.62 8.52
CA HIS A 70 -2.67 5.19 7.24
C HIS A 70 -2.44 4.06 6.24
N PHE A 71 -3.09 4.19 5.09
CA PHE A 71 -3.00 3.22 4.00
C PHE A 71 -2.37 3.88 2.80
N ARG A 72 -1.46 3.18 2.16
CA ARG A 72 -0.97 3.49 0.84
C ARG A 72 -1.08 2.25 -0.01
N VAL A 73 -1.78 2.33 -1.12
CA VAL A 73 -2.00 1.22 -2.04
C VAL A 73 -1.49 1.60 -3.41
N ARG A 74 -0.61 0.76 -3.93
CA ARG A 74 -0.09 0.85 -5.29
C ARG A 74 -0.61 -0.34 -6.08
N ILE A 75 -1.13 -0.10 -7.28
CA ILE A 75 -1.63 -1.14 -8.17
C ILE A 75 -1.09 -0.95 -9.57
N GLU A 76 -0.66 -2.05 -10.19
CA GLU A 76 -0.18 -2.08 -11.56
C GLU A 76 -1.27 -1.64 -12.54
N VAL A 77 -0.88 -0.86 -13.53
CA VAL A 77 -1.72 -0.48 -14.66
C VAL A 77 -1.09 -0.94 -15.96
N PHE A 78 -1.93 -1.29 -16.93
CA PHE A 78 -1.49 -1.90 -18.19
C PHE A 78 -1.34 -0.90 -19.33
N HIS A 79 -1.84 0.31 -19.18
CA HIS A 79 -1.67 1.39 -20.14
C HIS A 79 -1.73 2.76 -19.46
N ASP A 80 -1.38 3.80 -20.21
CA ASP A 80 -1.15 5.15 -19.69
C ASP A 80 -2.42 5.99 -19.55
N ASP A 81 -3.52 5.55 -20.12
CA ASP A 81 -4.75 6.35 -20.20
C ASP A 81 -5.82 5.82 -19.25
N ARG A 82 -5.58 6.03 -17.96
CA ARG A 82 -6.55 5.75 -16.90
C ARG A 82 -7.13 4.34 -16.93
N ASP A 83 -6.28 3.34 -17.08
CA ASP A 83 -6.66 1.92 -16.96
C ASP A 83 -7.43 1.68 -15.65
N ILE A 84 -6.91 2.24 -14.55
CA ILE A 84 -7.62 2.40 -13.29
C ILE A 84 -7.54 3.89 -12.94
N GLU A 85 -8.70 4.54 -12.82
CA GLU A 85 -8.74 5.94 -12.42
C GLU A 85 -8.55 6.06 -10.90
N PHE A 86 -7.53 6.79 -10.44
CA PHE A 86 -7.10 6.74 -9.03
C PHE A 86 -8.08 7.38 -8.06
N ILE A 87 -8.88 8.36 -8.45
CA ILE A 87 -9.91 8.94 -7.55
C ILE A 87 -11.01 7.92 -7.30
N GLN A 88 -11.47 7.24 -8.36
CA GLN A 88 -12.47 6.17 -8.24
C GLN A 88 -11.91 4.99 -7.43
N PHE A 89 -10.66 4.63 -7.65
CA PHE A 89 -9.98 3.58 -6.89
C PHE A 89 -9.90 3.92 -5.40
N LYS A 90 -9.47 5.14 -5.07
CA LYS A 90 -9.45 5.62 -3.69
C LYS A 90 -10.83 5.58 -3.04
N ARG A 91 -11.87 6.07 -3.72
CA ARG A 91 -13.24 6.05 -3.22
C ARG A 91 -13.75 4.64 -2.98
N TRP A 92 -13.42 3.72 -3.87
CA TRP A 92 -13.77 2.32 -3.69
C TRP A 92 -13.07 1.70 -2.48
N LEU A 93 -11.77 1.94 -2.30
CA LEU A 93 -11.02 1.49 -1.13
C LEU A 93 -11.60 2.04 0.17
N GLU A 94 -11.89 3.33 0.21
CA GLU A 94 -12.50 3.96 1.38
C GLU A 94 -13.85 3.34 1.74
N LYS A 95 -14.66 2.98 0.74
CA LYS A 95 -15.95 2.33 0.95
C LYS A 95 -15.84 0.93 1.56
N LEU A 96 -14.75 0.21 1.34
CA LEU A 96 -14.53 -1.10 1.97
C LEU A 96 -14.50 -1.01 3.50
N TYR A 97 -14.18 0.16 4.04
CA TYR A 97 -14.06 0.45 5.47
C TYR A 97 -15.19 1.34 6.00
N ASN A 98 -16.17 1.66 5.17
CA ASN A 98 -17.34 2.42 5.62
C ASN A 98 -18.40 1.45 6.14
N ASP A 99 -18.23 1.01 7.38
CA ASP A 99 -19.32 0.35 8.08
C ASP A 99 -20.44 1.35 8.39
N SER A 100 -21.63 0.82 8.55
CA SER A 100 -22.87 1.58 8.72
C SER A 100 -22.86 2.57 9.88
N ASP A 101 -21.90 2.48 10.81
CA ASP A 101 -21.75 3.35 11.98
C ASP A 101 -20.49 4.23 11.93
N GLY A 102 -19.75 4.18 10.86
CA GLY A 102 -18.88 5.17 10.22
C GLY A 102 -17.68 5.72 10.94
N ALA A 103 -17.47 5.56 12.23
CA ALA A 103 -16.43 6.34 12.88
C ALA A 103 -15.13 5.58 13.15
N VAL A 104 -15.19 4.39 13.70
CA VAL A 104 -14.01 3.66 14.18
C VAL A 104 -14.09 2.20 13.78
N LEU A 105 -13.03 1.70 13.12
CA LEU A 105 -12.94 0.31 12.75
C LEU A 105 -12.65 -0.56 13.98
N VAL A 106 -13.38 -1.65 14.13
CA VAL A 106 -13.07 -2.68 15.12
C VAL A 106 -12.20 -3.73 14.45
N LEU A 107 -10.92 -3.69 14.73
CA LEU A 107 -9.90 -4.51 14.07
C LEU A 107 -9.49 -5.73 14.90
N ASP A 108 -10.09 -5.91 16.09
CA ASP A 108 -9.83 -6.99 17.03
C ASP A 108 -8.32 -7.12 17.31
N TYR A 109 -7.70 -8.23 16.92
CA TYR A 109 -6.28 -8.52 17.13
C TYR A 109 -5.44 -8.35 15.85
N LYS A 110 -5.96 -7.67 14.82
CA LYS A 110 -5.27 -7.58 13.54
C LYS A 110 -4.07 -6.67 13.61
N SER A 111 -2.94 -7.19 13.18
CA SER A 111 -1.72 -6.41 12.90
C SER A 111 -1.85 -5.62 11.60
N CYS A 112 -0.92 -4.70 11.35
CA CYS A 112 -0.86 -3.99 10.07
C CYS A 112 -0.71 -4.97 8.89
N GLU A 113 0.05 -6.06 9.05
CA GLU A 113 0.22 -7.11 8.04
C GLU A 113 -1.10 -7.81 7.73
N MET A 114 -1.86 -8.17 8.75
CA MET A 114 -3.16 -8.83 8.58
C MET A 114 -4.18 -7.90 7.92
N ILE A 115 -4.16 -6.62 8.27
CA ILE A 115 -5.01 -5.60 7.65
C ILE A 115 -4.66 -5.47 6.16
N ALA A 116 -3.37 -5.45 5.82
CA ALA A 116 -2.90 -5.39 4.44
C ALA A 116 -3.33 -6.62 3.64
N ASP A 117 -3.22 -7.82 4.21
CA ASP A 117 -3.63 -9.08 3.55
C ASP A 117 -5.13 -9.10 3.29
N ASP A 118 -5.94 -8.68 4.24
CA ASP A 118 -7.40 -8.57 4.06
C ASP A 118 -7.75 -7.60 2.93
N LEU A 119 -7.07 -6.45 2.89
CA LEU A 119 -7.26 -5.46 1.84
C LEU A 119 -6.83 -6.00 0.48
N TYR A 120 -5.69 -6.68 0.40
CA TYR A 120 -5.23 -7.32 -0.83
C TYR A 120 -6.26 -8.31 -1.37
N SER A 121 -6.88 -9.11 -0.53
CA SER A 121 -7.91 -10.06 -0.94
C SER A 121 -9.07 -9.37 -1.67
N GLN A 122 -9.50 -8.22 -1.19
CA GLN A 122 -10.54 -7.41 -1.83
C GLN A 122 -10.08 -6.83 -3.16
N ILE A 123 -8.84 -6.30 -3.20
CA ILE A 123 -8.26 -5.72 -4.42
C ILE A 123 -8.07 -6.79 -5.49
N SER A 124 -7.52 -7.93 -5.14
CA SER A 124 -7.29 -9.06 -6.04
C SER A 124 -8.57 -9.62 -6.62
N ALA A 125 -9.65 -9.64 -5.86
CA ALA A 125 -10.96 -10.07 -6.35
C ALA A 125 -11.52 -9.11 -7.42
N LYS A 126 -11.33 -7.81 -7.24
CA LYS A 126 -11.82 -6.79 -8.19
C LYS A 126 -10.90 -6.60 -9.39
N PHE A 127 -9.58 -6.63 -9.17
CA PHE A 127 -8.54 -6.35 -10.16
C PHE A 127 -7.53 -7.50 -10.19
N PRO A 128 -7.92 -8.69 -10.72
CA PRO A 128 -7.05 -9.86 -10.69
C PRO A 128 -5.82 -9.70 -11.60
N GLY A 129 -4.73 -10.42 -11.26
CA GLY A 129 -3.54 -10.51 -12.09
C GLY A 129 -2.65 -9.28 -12.14
N ARG A 130 -2.72 -8.43 -11.14
CA ARG A 130 -1.92 -7.20 -11.04
C ARG A 130 -0.96 -7.25 -9.85
N PHE A 131 0.21 -6.67 -10.01
CA PHE A 131 1.08 -6.40 -8.86
C PHE A 131 0.45 -5.33 -7.99
N VAL A 132 0.42 -5.60 -6.69
CA VAL A 132 -0.11 -4.68 -5.69
C VAL A 132 0.91 -4.55 -4.57
N GLU A 133 1.11 -3.34 -4.10
CA GLU A 133 1.89 -3.06 -2.90
C GLU A 133 1.00 -2.31 -1.91
N ILE A 134 1.01 -2.76 -0.67
CA ILE A 134 0.20 -2.15 0.40
C ILE A 134 1.08 -1.80 1.57
N ASP A 135 0.95 -0.56 1.99
CA ASP A 135 1.56 0.01 3.19
C ASP A 135 0.44 0.33 4.18
N VAL A 136 0.50 -0.25 5.36
CA VAL A 136 -0.42 0.04 6.47
C VAL A 136 0.39 0.46 7.66
N SER A 137 0.12 1.64 8.20
CA SER A 137 0.84 2.16 9.35
C SER A 137 -0.10 2.64 10.44
N GLU A 138 0.42 2.61 11.67
CA GLU A 138 -0.20 3.19 12.85
C GLU A 138 0.29 4.63 12.99
N ASP A 139 -0.62 5.59 12.90
CA ASP A 139 -0.35 7.03 13.05
C ASP A 139 0.70 7.59 12.07
N GLY A 140 1.01 6.86 11.00
CA GLY A 140 2.04 7.21 10.04
C GLY A 140 3.48 7.05 10.56
N GLU A 141 3.67 6.40 11.71
CA GLU A 141 4.98 6.28 12.36
C GLU A 141 5.58 4.89 12.25
N ASN A 142 4.77 3.86 12.39
CA ASN A 142 5.20 2.46 12.32
C ASN A 142 4.20 1.67 11.49
N GLY A 143 4.66 0.69 10.75
CA GLY A 143 3.75 -0.10 9.94
C GLY A 143 4.43 -1.20 9.17
N SER A 144 3.65 -1.79 8.27
CA SER A 144 4.05 -2.88 7.39
C SER A 144 3.96 -2.45 5.94
N PHE A 145 4.89 -2.93 5.13
CA PHE A 145 4.90 -2.79 3.69
C PHE A 145 4.98 -4.16 3.06
N ILE A 146 3.99 -4.51 2.22
CA ILE A 146 3.89 -5.84 1.61
C ILE A 146 3.76 -5.69 0.09
N LYS A 147 4.53 -6.49 -0.64
CA LYS A 147 4.45 -6.66 -2.10
C LYS A 147 3.75 -7.97 -2.42
N TYR A 148 2.70 -7.87 -3.17
CA TYR A 148 1.90 -9.00 -3.62
C TYR A 148 2.12 -9.31 -5.09
#